data_236604f91539eebe0c140aa13415b1ec
#
_entry.id   236604f91539eebe0c140aa13415b1ec
#
_cell.length_a   1.000
_cell.length_b   1.000
_cell.length_c   1.000
_cell.angle_alpha   90.00
_cell.angle_beta   90.00
_cell.angle_gamma   90.00
#
_symmetry.space_group_name_H-M   'P 1'
#
loop_
_entity.id
_entity.type
_entity.pdbx_description
1 polymer ?
#
loop_
_entity_poly.entity_id
_entity_poly.type
_entity_poly.pdbx_seq_one_letter_code
_entity_poly.pdbx_strand_id
1 'polypeptide(L)'
;GSLGRTKITGYNIPVRIGKVYIKPGDVIFGVDGYDANDGMRALNVVSKLMDTIGIPWTWTFGNHDHTFFDQFSSSTIAAMLAQSSTLRIYPKNEMLSGYTNGIFKLCNKKGNLVMGLVMLDSGDRIFDENGGSLGYDYIRDDQVEWYAKQIGLLQGQYGADAKTLMFFHIPLQEYQTAWDTGTPVFGTKREAIYVSQMHSGIFSRALELKSTVAMF
;
A
#
# COMPACT_ATOMS: atom_id res chain seq x y z
N GLY A 1 -5.44 27.94 -2.88
CA GLY A 1 -6.58 27.04 -2.65
C GLY A 1 -6.28 26.14 -1.48
N SER A 2 -7.08 26.17 -0.41
CA SER A 2 -6.92 25.35 0.78
C SER A 2 -7.01 23.88 0.38
N LEU A 3 -5.99 23.11 0.70
CA LEU A 3 -6.09 21.64 0.74
C LEU A 3 -7.18 21.31 1.78
N GLY A 4 -8.32 20.83 1.32
CA GLY A 4 -9.41 20.43 2.16
C GLY A 4 -8.88 19.43 3.20
N ARG A 5 -9.19 19.66 4.46
CA ARG A 5 -8.83 18.78 5.57
C ARG A 5 -9.51 17.43 5.35
N THR A 6 -8.80 16.46 4.82
CA THR A 6 -9.29 15.09 4.74
C THR A 6 -9.20 14.50 6.14
N LYS A 7 -10.35 14.31 6.78
CA LYS A 7 -10.45 13.61 8.05
C LYS A 7 -10.18 12.14 7.76
N ILE A 8 -8.97 11.67 8.05
CA ILE A 8 -8.63 10.26 7.94
C ILE A 8 -9.31 9.57 9.11
N THR A 9 -10.47 9.02 8.86
CA THR A 9 -11.05 8.00 9.72
C THR A 9 -10.44 6.69 9.27
N GLY A 10 -10.05 5.81 10.18
CA GLY A 10 -9.35 4.55 9.91
C GLY A 10 -10.12 3.50 9.10
N TYR A 11 -10.94 3.95 8.16
CA TYR A 11 -11.59 3.12 7.16
C TYR A 11 -10.90 3.35 5.83
N ASN A 12 -10.62 2.29 5.11
CA ASN A 12 -10.03 2.17 3.80
C ASN A 12 -10.61 3.12 2.73
N ILE A 13 -10.49 4.43 2.93
CA ILE A 13 -11.01 5.44 2.01
C ILE A 13 -9.95 5.71 0.94
N PRO A 14 -10.29 5.64 -0.35
CA PRO A 14 -9.36 6.01 -1.40
C PRO A 14 -8.87 7.45 -1.24
N VAL A 15 -7.56 7.63 -1.25
CA VAL A 15 -6.93 8.95 -1.18
C VAL A 15 -6.66 9.44 -2.59
N ARG A 16 -7.14 10.65 -2.90
CA ARG A 16 -6.87 11.27 -4.18
C ARG A 16 -5.62 12.14 -4.11
N ILE A 17 -4.61 11.80 -4.93
CA ILE A 17 -3.40 12.60 -5.11
C ILE A 17 -3.35 13.05 -6.57
N GLY A 18 -3.59 14.33 -6.82
CA GLY A 18 -3.66 14.86 -8.17
C GLY A 18 -4.79 14.23 -8.98
N LYS A 19 -4.43 13.47 -10.02
CA LYS A 19 -5.35 12.72 -10.90
C LYS A 19 -5.31 11.21 -10.68
N VAL A 20 -4.80 10.76 -9.53
CA VAL A 20 -4.72 9.33 -9.19
C VAL A 20 -5.45 9.10 -7.87
N TYR A 21 -6.22 8.02 -7.79
CA TYR A 21 -6.74 7.50 -6.54
C TYR A 21 -5.84 6.38 -6.05
N ILE A 22 -5.57 6.40 -4.76
CA ILE A 22 -4.84 5.34 -4.06
C ILE A 22 -5.80 4.71 -3.07
N LYS A 23 -5.93 3.40 -3.14
CA LYS A 23 -6.68 2.59 -2.18
C LYS A 23 -5.66 1.81 -1.34
N PRO A 24 -5.30 2.29 -0.16
CA PRO A 24 -4.54 1.49 0.78
C PRO A 24 -5.46 0.48 1.48
N GLY A 25 -4.95 -0.73 1.70
CA GLY A 25 -5.62 -1.76 2.47
C GLY A 25 -6.79 -2.43 1.79
N ASP A 26 -7.55 -3.20 2.56
CA ASP A 26 -8.52 -4.17 2.10
C ASP A 26 -9.57 -3.64 1.12
N VAL A 27 -9.64 -4.21 -0.05
CA VAL A 27 -10.79 -4.13 -0.96
C VAL A 27 -11.75 -5.28 -0.66
N ILE A 28 -11.20 -6.41 -0.29
CA ILE A 28 -11.92 -7.63 0.01
C ILE A 28 -11.97 -7.75 1.54
N PHE A 29 -13.13 -7.46 2.10
CA PHE A 29 -13.37 -7.63 3.53
C PHE A 29 -14.53 -8.60 3.71
N GLY A 30 -14.24 -9.74 4.27
CA GLY A 30 -15.21 -10.81 4.47
C GLY A 30 -15.59 -11.02 5.93
N VAL A 31 -16.77 -11.52 6.12
CA VAL A 31 -17.19 -12.17 7.35
C VAL A 31 -16.82 -13.65 7.30
N ASP A 32 -16.77 -14.31 8.42
CA ASP A 32 -16.48 -15.75 8.50
C ASP A 32 -17.39 -16.55 7.54
N GLY A 33 -16.78 -17.37 6.71
CA GLY A 33 -17.48 -18.19 5.71
C GLY A 33 -17.49 -17.66 4.28
N TYR A 34 -16.69 -16.66 3.97
CA TYR A 34 -16.53 -16.07 2.66
C TYR A 34 -15.86 -16.98 1.62
N ASP A 35 -16.44 -17.03 0.46
CA ASP A 35 -15.91 -17.80 -0.65
C ASP A 35 -15.19 -16.90 -1.68
N ALA A 36 -14.50 -17.53 -2.63
CA ALA A 36 -13.83 -16.88 -3.74
C ALA A 36 -14.76 -15.96 -4.57
N ASN A 37 -16.06 -16.29 -4.64
CA ASN A 37 -17.03 -15.51 -5.39
C ASN A 37 -17.33 -14.17 -4.72
N ASP A 38 -17.34 -14.13 -3.39
CA ASP A 38 -17.61 -12.90 -2.65
C ASP A 38 -16.45 -11.90 -2.77
N GLY A 39 -15.21 -12.37 -2.73
CA GLY A 39 -14.06 -11.53 -3.01
C GLY A 39 -14.05 -10.97 -4.42
N MET A 40 -14.39 -11.81 -5.40
CA MET A 40 -14.54 -11.36 -6.79
C MET A 40 -15.66 -10.34 -6.98
N ARG A 41 -16.77 -10.47 -6.25
CA ARG A 41 -17.85 -9.48 -6.29
C ARG A 41 -17.37 -8.14 -5.71
N ALA A 42 -16.67 -8.14 -4.57
CA ALA A 42 -16.13 -6.93 -3.97
C ALA A 42 -15.17 -6.22 -4.92
N LEU A 43 -14.21 -6.94 -5.51
CA LEU A 43 -13.28 -6.40 -6.49
C LEU A 43 -14.00 -5.83 -7.71
N ASN A 44 -14.98 -6.53 -8.25
CA ASN A 44 -15.76 -6.08 -9.40
C ASN A 44 -16.56 -4.80 -9.10
N VAL A 45 -17.14 -4.67 -7.90
CA VAL A 45 -17.88 -3.47 -7.50
C VAL A 45 -16.93 -2.27 -7.44
N VAL A 46 -15.79 -2.41 -6.77
CA VAL A 46 -14.79 -1.33 -6.68
C VAL A 46 -14.23 -0.97 -8.05
N SER A 47 -13.83 -1.97 -8.85
CA SER A 47 -13.28 -1.74 -10.19
C SER A 47 -14.28 -1.02 -11.11
N LYS A 48 -15.54 -1.43 -11.13
CA LYS A 48 -16.59 -0.76 -11.93
C LYS A 48 -16.85 0.67 -11.48
N LEU A 49 -16.86 0.90 -10.15
CA LEU A 49 -17.00 2.25 -9.62
C LEU A 49 -15.84 3.14 -10.09
N MET A 50 -14.61 2.67 -9.94
CA MET A 50 -13.42 3.41 -10.35
C MET A 50 -13.35 3.62 -11.85
N ASP A 51 -13.72 2.63 -12.65
CA ASP A 51 -13.80 2.75 -14.11
C ASP A 51 -14.87 3.76 -14.54
N THR A 52 -16.00 3.83 -13.83
CA THR A 52 -17.04 4.85 -14.06
C THR A 52 -16.54 6.26 -13.75
N ILE A 53 -15.71 6.42 -12.73
CA ILE A 53 -15.04 7.69 -12.41
C ILE A 53 -14.03 8.07 -13.50
N GLY A 54 -13.44 7.08 -14.19
CA GLY A 54 -12.50 7.26 -15.30
C GLY A 54 -11.15 7.83 -14.91
N ILE A 55 -10.78 7.74 -13.63
CA ILE A 55 -9.49 8.23 -13.12
C ILE A 55 -8.59 7.01 -12.82
N PRO A 56 -7.33 7.00 -13.28
CA PRO A 56 -6.38 5.97 -12.90
C PRO A 56 -6.29 5.81 -11.38
N TRP A 57 -6.30 4.59 -10.91
CA TRP A 57 -6.17 4.27 -9.50
C TRP A 57 -5.18 3.12 -9.30
N THR A 58 -4.63 3.03 -8.12
CA THR A 58 -3.76 1.93 -7.70
C THR A 58 -4.19 1.42 -6.34
N TRP A 59 -3.75 0.25 -6.00
CA TRP A 59 -4.15 -0.47 -4.81
C TRP A 59 -2.96 -1.18 -4.18
N THR A 60 -2.79 -1.08 -2.88
CA THR A 60 -1.90 -1.94 -2.11
C THR A 60 -2.73 -2.86 -1.24
N PHE A 61 -2.40 -4.14 -1.24
CA PHE A 61 -3.18 -5.16 -0.55
C PHE A 61 -3.16 -4.94 0.96
N GLY A 62 -4.32 -5.22 1.58
CA GLY A 62 -4.43 -5.48 3.00
C GLY A 62 -4.40 -6.99 3.29
N ASN A 63 -4.42 -7.34 4.56
CA ASN A 63 -4.32 -8.73 4.99
C ASN A 63 -5.51 -9.59 4.52
N HIS A 64 -6.72 -9.04 4.45
CA HIS A 64 -7.89 -9.78 3.93
C HIS A 64 -7.81 -10.03 2.43
N ASP A 65 -7.19 -9.12 1.67
CA ASP A 65 -6.93 -9.35 0.24
C ASP A 65 -5.99 -10.53 0.05
N HIS A 66 -4.95 -10.66 0.88
CA HIS A 66 -4.04 -11.80 0.88
C HIS A 66 -4.77 -13.12 1.14
N THR A 67 -5.58 -13.18 2.20
CA THR A 67 -6.39 -14.37 2.52
C THR A 67 -7.21 -14.86 1.33
N PHE A 68 -7.65 -13.93 0.48
CA PHE A 68 -8.37 -14.25 -0.76
C PHE A 68 -7.43 -14.67 -1.88
N PHE A 69 -6.41 -13.86 -2.17
CA PHE A 69 -5.54 -14.07 -3.35
C PHE A 69 -4.55 -15.23 -3.19
N ASP A 70 -4.20 -15.61 -1.98
CA ASP A 70 -3.34 -16.78 -1.72
C ASP A 70 -3.95 -18.11 -2.21
N GLN A 71 -5.25 -18.11 -2.52
CA GLN A 71 -5.96 -19.25 -3.11
C GLN A 71 -5.76 -19.36 -4.64
N PHE A 72 -5.13 -18.37 -5.27
CA PHE A 72 -5.01 -18.28 -6.72
C PHE A 72 -3.54 -18.21 -7.17
N SER A 73 -3.29 -18.68 -8.38
CA SER A 73 -1.99 -18.48 -9.02
C SER A 73 -1.77 -17.01 -9.40
N SER A 74 -0.51 -16.58 -9.48
CA SER A 74 -0.15 -15.22 -9.89
C SER A 74 -0.73 -14.83 -11.27
N SER A 75 -0.85 -15.78 -12.19
CA SER A 75 -1.48 -15.55 -13.50
C SER A 75 -2.97 -15.29 -13.39
N THR A 76 -3.66 -16.01 -12.51
CA THR A 76 -5.09 -15.81 -12.24
C THR A 76 -5.32 -14.43 -11.62
N ILE A 77 -4.51 -14.06 -10.63
CA ILE A 77 -4.55 -12.73 -10.00
C ILE A 77 -4.34 -11.63 -11.05
N ALA A 78 -3.33 -11.77 -11.90
CA ALA A 78 -3.04 -10.81 -12.96
C ALA A 78 -4.24 -10.66 -13.92
N ALA A 79 -4.88 -11.77 -14.31
CA ALA A 79 -6.07 -11.74 -15.16
C ALA A 79 -7.26 -11.07 -14.49
N MET A 80 -7.45 -11.27 -13.19
CA MET A 80 -8.49 -10.61 -12.41
C MET A 80 -8.26 -9.09 -12.35
N LEU A 81 -7.04 -8.68 -12.03
CA LEU A 81 -6.68 -7.27 -11.91
C LEU A 81 -6.74 -6.52 -13.25
N ALA A 82 -6.52 -7.24 -14.37
CA ALA A 82 -6.61 -6.67 -15.71
C ALA A 82 -8.04 -6.33 -16.16
N GLN A 83 -9.08 -6.70 -15.41
CA GLN A 83 -10.47 -6.42 -15.77
C GLN A 83 -10.85 -4.93 -15.63
N SER A 84 -10.09 -4.16 -14.86
CA SER A 84 -10.30 -2.71 -14.75
C SER A 84 -9.42 -1.96 -15.74
N SER A 85 -10.04 -1.08 -16.53
CA SER A 85 -9.35 -0.25 -17.52
C SER A 85 -8.53 0.87 -16.87
N THR A 86 -8.85 1.26 -15.66
CA THR A 86 -8.24 2.38 -14.93
C THR A 86 -7.30 1.95 -13.80
N LEU A 87 -7.31 0.68 -13.40
CA LEU A 87 -6.38 0.14 -12.41
C LEU A 87 -4.95 0.11 -12.96
N ARG A 88 -4.02 0.54 -12.13
CA ARG A 88 -2.58 0.51 -12.39
C ARG A 88 -1.89 -0.23 -11.25
N ILE A 89 -1.52 -1.47 -11.52
CA ILE A 89 -0.75 -2.32 -10.61
C ILE A 89 0.44 -2.88 -11.39
N TYR A 90 1.58 -2.97 -10.74
CA TYR A 90 2.71 -3.70 -11.30
C TYR A 90 2.46 -5.20 -11.20
N PRO A 91 2.87 -5.98 -12.20
CA PRO A 91 2.88 -7.43 -12.09
C PRO A 91 3.67 -7.86 -10.85
N LYS A 92 3.23 -8.94 -10.20
CA LYS A 92 3.98 -9.51 -9.09
C LYS A 92 5.41 -9.82 -9.55
N ASN A 93 6.38 -9.39 -8.77
CA ASN A 93 7.76 -9.83 -8.89
C ASN A 93 7.94 -11.07 -8.01
N GLU A 94 8.14 -12.23 -8.62
CA GLU A 94 8.27 -13.51 -7.89
C GLU A 94 9.51 -13.57 -6.99
N MET A 95 10.45 -12.63 -7.16
CA MET A 95 11.65 -12.50 -6.31
C MET A 95 11.47 -11.50 -5.18
N LEU A 96 10.25 -11.00 -4.98
CA LEU A 96 9.93 -9.96 -3.99
C LEU A 96 8.71 -10.36 -3.18
N SER A 97 8.80 -10.23 -1.88
CA SER A 97 7.68 -10.47 -0.96
C SER A 97 6.48 -9.59 -1.30
N GLY A 98 5.26 -10.13 -1.14
CA GLY A 98 4.02 -9.43 -1.44
C GLY A 98 3.63 -9.41 -2.91
N TYR A 99 2.44 -8.86 -3.22
CA TYR A 99 1.84 -8.83 -4.57
C TYR A 99 1.91 -7.47 -5.24
N THR A 100 1.76 -6.38 -4.48
CA THR A 100 1.46 -5.04 -5.00
C THR A 100 2.56 -4.02 -4.75
N ASN A 101 3.82 -4.41 -4.96
CA ASN A 101 4.94 -3.50 -4.83
C ASN A 101 5.18 -2.71 -6.13
N GLY A 102 5.36 -1.40 -6.01
CA GLY A 102 5.62 -0.58 -7.19
C GLY A 102 5.90 0.89 -6.87
N ILE A 103 6.47 1.61 -7.83
CA ILE A 103 6.58 3.07 -7.77
C ILE A 103 5.91 3.70 -8.99
N PHE A 104 4.86 4.48 -8.77
CA PHE A 104 4.21 5.27 -9.79
C PHE A 104 4.76 6.70 -9.79
N LYS A 105 5.07 7.21 -10.96
CA LYS A 105 5.63 8.55 -11.15
C LYS A 105 4.52 9.52 -11.55
N LEU A 106 4.25 10.51 -10.72
CA LEU A 106 3.39 11.63 -11.07
C LEU A 106 4.24 12.72 -11.67
N CYS A 107 4.11 12.94 -12.97
CA CYS A 107 4.83 13.96 -13.69
C CYS A 107 3.91 15.10 -14.14
N ASN A 108 4.47 16.31 -14.25
CA ASN A 108 3.79 17.43 -14.87
C ASN A 108 3.78 17.28 -16.41
N LYS A 109 3.11 18.21 -17.10
CA LYS A 109 3.01 18.20 -18.57
C LYS A 109 4.38 18.30 -19.29
N LYS A 110 5.42 18.74 -18.59
CA LYS A 110 6.79 18.84 -19.13
C LYS A 110 7.63 17.57 -18.87
N GLY A 111 7.04 16.55 -18.23
CA GLY A 111 7.74 15.31 -17.87
C GLY A 111 8.53 15.37 -16.57
N ASN A 112 8.53 16.49 -15.86
CA ASN A 112 9.22 16.60 -14.57
C ASN A 112 8.45 15.88 -13.48
N LEU A 113 9.14 15.16 -12.62
CA LEU A 113 8.56 14.49 -11.47
C LEU A 113 7.95 15.52 -10.50
N VAL A 114 6.71 15.32 -10.14
CA VAL A 114 6.04 16.06 -9.07
C VAL A 114 6.08 15.27 -7.78
N MET A 115 5.83 13.96 -7.86
CA MET A 115 5.82 13.05 -6.71
C MET A 115 5.93 11.59 -7.18
N GLY A 116 6.71 10.78 -6.48
CA GLY A 116 6.64 9.33 -6.60
C GLY A 116 5.64 8.75 -5.59
N LEU A 117 4.90 7.72 -5.99
CA LEU A 117 3.99 6.98 -5.12
C LEU A 117 4.55 5.58 -4.95
N VAL A 118 5.08 5.29 -3.77
CA VAL A 118 5.63 3.99 -3.41
C VAL A 118 4.51 3.15 -2.82
N MET A 119 4.22 2.04 -3.46
CA MET A 119 3.26 1.05 -2.97
C MET A 119 4.05 -0.14 -2.43
N LEU A 120 3.80 -0.53 -1.19
CA LEU A 120 4.41 -1.70 -0.56
C LEU A 120 3.32 -2.61 -0.01
N ASP A 121 3.42 -3.86 -0.32
CA ASP A 121 2.55 -4.89 0.21
C ASP A 121 3.11 -5.40 1.54
N SER A 122 2.45 -5.11 2.63
CA SER A 122 2.88 -5.46 3.98
C SER A 122 2.43 -6.86 4.43
N GLY A 123 1.89 -7.65 3.50
CA GLY A 123 1.50 -9.04 3.73
C GLY A 123 0.22 -9.21 4.54
N ASP A 124 0.04 -10.40 5.10
CA ASP A 124 -1.12 -10.78 5.92
C ASP A 124 -0.71 -11.09 7.36
N ARG A 125 -0.33 -12.33 7.61
CA ARG A 125 0.06 -12.86 8.92
C ARG A 125 1.31 -13.71 8.82
N ILE A 126 2.03 -13.80 9.92
CA ILE A 126 3.13 -14.73 10.09
C ILE A 126 2.58 -15.94 10.85
N PHE A 127 2.95 -17.11 10.39
CA PHE A 127 2.62 -18.38 11.04
C PHE A 127 3.89 -19.10 11.46
N ASP A 128 3.81 -19.81 12.57
CA ASP A 128 4.85 -20.73 12.99
C ASP A 128 4.80 -22.04 12.17
N GLU A 129 5.77 -22.92 12.39
CA GLU A 129 5.85 -24.22 11.72
C GLU A 129 4.70 -25.18 12.01
N ASN A 130 3.90 -24.90 13.04
CA ASN A 130 2.70 -25.66 13.40
C ASN A 130 1.42 -25.00 12.90
N GLY A 131 1.51 -23.87 12.18
CA GLY A 131 0.37 -23.11 11.68
C GLY A 131 -0.27 -22.18 12.72
N GLY A 132 0.37 -21.98 13.87
CA GLY A 132 -0.03 -21.00 14.88
C GLY A 132 0.30 -19.57 14.41
N SER A 133 -0.67 -18.63 14.55
CA SER A 133 -0.43 -17.24 14.17
C SER A 133 0.52 -16.54 15.13
N LEU A 134 1.59 -15.98 14.59
CA LEU A 134 2.55 -15.13 15.28
C LEU A 134 2.18 -13.63 15.19
N GLY A 135 1.04 -13.30 14.63
CA GLY A 135 0.59 -11.92 14.45
C GLY A 135 0.61 -11.45 12.99
N TYR A 136 0.53 -10.14 12.80
CA TYR A 136 0.58 -9.54 11.47
C TYR A 136 1.95 -9.64 10.83
N ASP A 137 1.99 -9.70 9.49
CA ASP A 137 3.20 -9.60 8.69
C ASP A 137 3.74 -8.16 8.68
N TYR A 138 4.80 -7.91 7.94
CA TYR A 138 5.51 -6.64 7.90
C TYR A 138 6.18 -6.44 6.54
N ILE A 139 6.62 -5.22 6.24
CA ILE A 139 7.45 -4.94 5.07
C ILE A 139 8.82 -5.60 5.28
N ARG A 140 9.13 -6.60 4.49
CA ARG A 140 10.29 -7.50 4.65
C ARG A 140 11.57 -6.88 4.11
N ASP A 141 12.72 -7.44 4.49
CA ASP A 141 14.05 -6.92 4.14
C ASP A 141 14.27 -6.84 2.62
N ASP A 142 13.79 -7.82 1.85
CA ASP A 142 13.86 -7.79 0.39
C ASP A 142 13.08 -6.61 -0.21
N GLN A 143 11.95 -6.24 0.37
CA GLN A 143 11.18 -5.06 -0.02
C GLN A 143 11.90 -3.76 0.38
N VAL A 144 12.59 -3.74 1.52
CA VAL A 144 13.39 -2.59 1.98
C VAL A 144 14.57 -2.35 1.03
N GLU A 145 15.28 -3.41 0.62
CA GLU A 145 16.37 -3.33 -0.35
C GLU A 145 15.86 -2.91 -1.73
N TRP A 146 14.74 -3.49 -2.18
CA TRP A 146 14.09 -3.10 -3.42
C TRP A 146 13.70 -1.62 -3.41
N TYR A 147 13.09 -1.15 -2.33
CA TYR A 147 12.73 0.26 -2.16
C TYR A 147 13.96 1.16 -2.28
N ALA A 148 15.04 0.84 -1.58
CA ALA A 148 16.29 1.62 -1.65
C ALA A 148 16.83 1.72 -3.07
N LYS A 149 16.84 0.60 -3.79
CA LYS A 149 17.24 0.56 -5.20
C LYS A 149 16.33 1.44 -6.08
N GLN A 150 15.01 1.36 -5.89
CA GLN A 150 14.06 2.15 -6.67
C GLN A 150 14.19 3.65 -6.40
N ILE A 151 14.41 4.06 -5.15
CA ILE A 151 14.66 5.46 -4.81
C ILE A 151 15.96 5.95 -5.46
N GLY A 152 17.02 5.16 -5.43
CA GLY A 152 18.26 5.50 -6.12
C GLY A 152 18.08 5.73 -7.61
N LEU A 153 17.29 4.87 -8.28
CA LEU A 153 16.94 5.05 -9.69
C LEU A 153 16.10 6.31 -9.94
N LEU A 154 15.13 6.58 -9.05
CA LEU A 154 14.29 7.76 -9.14
C LEU A 154 15.11 9.05 -8.99
N GLN A 155 15.99 9.10 -7.99
CA GLN A 155 16.89 10.21 -7.75
C GLN A 155 17.92 10.37 -8.88
N GLY A 156 18.43 9.29 -9.44
CA GLY A 156 19.31 9.32 -10.62
C GLY A 156 18.62 9.90 -11.85
N GLN A 157 17.33 9.67 -12.02
CA GLN A 157 16.55 10.16 -13.16
C GLN A 157 16.06 11.62 -12.98
N TYR A 158 15.66 12.00 -11.76
CA TYR A 158 14.93 13.26 -11.51
C TYR A 158 15.65 14.21 -10.54
N GLY A 159 16.82 13.83 -10.08
CA GLY A 159 17.62 14.60 -9.13
C GLY A 159 17.47 14.12 -7.67
N ALA A 160 18.46 14.47 -6.85
CA ALA A 160 18.54 14.04 -5.46
C ALA A 160 17.32 14.47 -4.59
N ASP A 161 16.62 15.53 -5.00
CA ASP A 161 15.44 16.06 -4.30
C ASP A 161 14.13 15.38 -4.71
N ALA A 162 14.18 14.33 -5.52
CA ALA A 162 12.98 13.57 -5.90
C ALA A 162 12.24 13.06 -4.66
N LYS A 163 10.98 13.47 -4.51
CA LYS A 163 10.15 13.17 -3.34
C LYS A 163 9.13 12.08 -3.62
N THR A 164 8.83 11.31 -2.58
CA THR A 164 7.86 10.21 -2.64
C THR A 164 6.90 10.23 -1.46
N LEU A 165 5.74 9.64 -1.67
CA LEU A 165 4.80 9.21 -0.63
C LEU A 165 4.78 7.69 -0.62
N MET A 166 4.66 7.08 0.56
CA MET A 166 4.65 5.63 0.72
C MET A 166 3.30 5.16 1.27
N PHE A 167 2.82 4.04 0.74
CA PHE A 167 1.52 3.46 1.08
C PHE A 167 1.66 1.96 1.35
N PHE A 168 1.12 1.52 2.48
CA PHE A 168 1.04 0.12 2.90
C PHE A 168 -0.15 -0.04 3.85
N HIS A 169 -0.46 -1.28 4.26
CA HIS A 169 -1.65 -1.55 5.08
C HIS A 169 -1.32 -1.79 6.56
N ILE A 170 -0.44 -2.76 6.86
CA ILE A 170 -0.08 -3.08 8.24
C ILE A 170 0.84 -2.00 8.79
N PRO A 171 0.45 -1.29 9.87
CA PRO A 171 1.21 -0.15 10.36
C PRO A 171 2.57 -0.56 10.93
N LEU A 172 3.54 0.33 10.79
CA LEU A 172 4.87 0.18 11.40
C LEU A 172 4.80 0.42 12.91
N GLN A 173 5.73 -0.14 13.66
CA GLN A 173 5.84 0.06 15.11
C GLN A 173 6.06 1.53 15.46
N GLU A 174 6.66 2.31 14.59
CA GLU A 174 6.88 3.75 14.73
C GLU A 174 5.57 4.54 14.85
N TYR A 175 4.46 4.06 14.28
CA TYR A 175 3.14 4.70 14.48
C TYR A 175 2.69 4.60 15.94
N GLN A 176 2.91 3.44 16.59
CA GLN A 176 2.60 3.28 18.00
C GLN A 176 3.51 4.17 18.86
N THR A 177 4.82 4.17 18.57
CA THR A 177 5.80 5.02 19.25
C THR A 177 5.43 6.50 19.11
N ALA A 178 5.09 6.94 17.91
CA ALA A 178 4.69 8.33 17.66
C ALA A 178 3.40 8.70 18.40
N TRP A 179 2.44 7.76 18.48
CA TRP A 179 1.21 7.96 19.24
C TRP A 179 1.47 8.10 20.73
N ASP A 180 2.33 7.26 21.31
CA ASP A 180 2.59 7.19 22.74
C ASP A 180 3.49 8.34 23.24
N THR A 181 4.40 8.81 22.39
CA THR A 181 5.40 9.83 22.74
C THR A 181 5.15 11.19 22.08
N GLY A 182 4.39 11.19 20.99
CA GLY A 182 4.12 12.39 20.22
C GLY A 182 2.98 13.22 20.79
N THR A 183 2.89 14.45 20.32
CA THR A 183 1.71 15.27 20.52
C THR A 183 0.90 15.13 19.24
N PRO A 184 -0.18 14.33 19.21
CA PRO A 184 -1.00 14.21 18.02
C PRO A 184 -1.60 15.56 17.71
N VAL A 185 -1.22 16.10 16.57
CA VAL A 185 -1.63 17.45 16.21
C VAL A 185 -3.07 17.48 15.74
N PHE A 186 -3.53 16.38 15.11
CA PHE A 186 -4.90 16.28 14.59
C PHE A 186 -5.39 14.82 14.54
N GLY A 187 -6.64 14.62 14.87
CA GLY A 187 -7.34 13.36 14.71
C GLY A 187 -7.72 12.66 16.00
N THR A 188 -8.32 11.49 15.87
CA THR A 188 -8.75 10.64 16.99
C THR A 188 -8.38 9.21 16.66
N LYS A 189 -7.67 8.54 17.54
CA LYS A 189 -7.46 7.09 17.46
C LYS A 189 -8.72 6.41 18.00
N ARG A 190 -9.40 5.62 17.16
CA ARG A 190 -10.62 4.90 17.55
C ARG A 190 -10.36 3.43 17.84
N GLU A 191 -9.22 2.90 17.37
CA GLU A 191 -8.81 1.50 17.48
C GLU A 191 -7.37 1.41 17.95
N ALA A 192 -6.94 0.23 18.38
CA ALA A 192 -5.53 -0.05 18.61
C ALA A 192 -4.74 0.05 17.28
N ILE A 193 -3.46 0.35 17.37
CA ILE A 193 -2.56 0.27 16.23
C ILE A 193 -2.06 -1.17 16.17
N TYR A 194 -2.57 -1.94 15.24
CA TYR A 194 -2.26 -3.37 15.11
C TYR A 194 -0.96 -3.57 14.33
N VAL A 195 0.16 -3.38 15.01
CA VAL A 195 1.50 -3.55 14.45
C VAL A 195 1.95 -5.00 14.42
N SER A 196 2.87 -5.33 13.52
CA SER A 196 3.62 -6.59 13.56
C SER A 196 4.49 -6.67 14.82
N GLN A 197 4.75 -7.90 15.29
CA GLN A 197 5.79 -8.16 16.30
C GLN A 197 7.20 -8.06 15.70
N MET A 198 7.32 -8.21 14.39
CA MET A 198 8.57 -8.06 13.65
C MET A 198 8.80 -6.59 13.28
N HIS A 199 10.02 -6.12 13.45
CA HIS A 199 10.39 -4.75 13.13
C HIS A 199 10.81 -4.64 11.66
N SER A 200 10.16 -3.75 10.91
CA SER A 200 10.57 -3.42 9.56
C SER A 200 11.68 -2.38 9.55
N GLY A 201 12.71 -2.59 8.72
CA GLY A 201 13.76 -1.59 8.48
C GLY A 201 13.35 -0.43 7.57
N ILE A 202 12.11 -0.40 7.08
CA ILE A 202 11.66 0.55 6.03
C ILE A 202 11.69 2.00 6.51
N PHE A 203 11.31 2.27 7.76
CA PHE A 203 11.30 3.63 8.30
C PHE A 203 12.71 4.22 8.36
N SER A 204 13.66 3.49 8.95
CA SER A 204 15.06 3.89 9.03
C SER A 204 15.67 4.10 7.64
N ARG A 205 15.37 3.19 6.70
CA ARG A 205 15.84 3.32 5.32
C ARG A 205 15.25 4.54 4.61
N ALA A 206 14.00 4.86 4.85
CA ALA A 206 13.37 6.04 4.29
C ALA A 206 13.98 7.35 4.82
N LEU A 207 14.32 7.39 6.12
CA LEU A 207 15.04 8.52 6.73
C LEU A 207 16.42 8.72 6.11
N GLU A 208 17.17 7.64 5.89
CA GLU A 208 18.50 7.69 5.26
C GLU A 208 18.44 8.26 3.84
N LEU A 209 17.47 7.81 3.04
CA LEU A 209 17.33 8.17 1.63
C LEU A 209 16.71 9.56 1.42
N LYS A 210 16.03 10.12 2.42
CA LYS A 210 15.45 11.48 2.43
C LYS A 210 14.48 11.78 1.27
N SER A 211 13.96 10.75 0.62
CA SER A 211 13.03 10.87 -0.50
C SER A 211 11.57 10.80 -0.03
N THR A 212 11.23 9.83 0.82
CA THR A 212 9.86 9.68 1.33
C THR A 212 9.55 10.76 2.37
N VAL A 213 8.51 11.54 2.11
CA VAL A 213 8.10 12.68 2.95
C VAL A 213 6.89 12.37 3.83
N ALA A 214 6.14 11.31 3.53
CA ALA A 214 5.05 10.81 4.37
C ALA A 214 4.77 9.33 4.07
N MET A 215 4.23 8.63 5.06
CA MET A 215 3.80 7.22 4.99
C MET A 215 2.34 7.12 5.43
N PHE A 216 1.56 6.23 4.75
CA PHE A 216 0.13 6.07 4.96
C PHE A 216 -0.27 4.60 5.03
#